data_fa59411c807e44ab44f4928c17b6d46e
#
_entry.id   fa59411c807e44ab44f4928c17b6d46e
#
_cell.length_a   1.000
_cell.length_b   1.000
_cell.length_c   1.000
_cell.angle_alpha   90.00
_cell.angle_beta   90.00
_cell.angle_gamma   90.00
#
_symmetry.space_group_name_H-M   'P 1'
#
loop_
_entity.id
_entity.type
_entity.pdbx_description
1 polymer ?
#
loop_
_entity_poly.entity_id
_entity_poly.type
_entity_poly.pdbx_seq_one_letter_code
_entity_poly.pdbx_strand_id
1 'polypeptide(L)'
;MRGRSVLFITGMAIAGTVVASTPAAAQPLDKGRVHDVSSDSFDCDGTPVQSDVDVWINFTFNLRGSSPFPYYRESVHGTNVFTNLNTGGTFTNVFSLNSKDHVITDNGDGTITILVIATGGGRYYDTDGKLVLNDPGQTRFSIDIDYNGTPSDPADDVEIPDSFQIVRDSTGRNDTAGRDFCADLVEFTS
;
A
#
# COMPACT_ATOMS: atom_id res chain seq x y z
N MET A 1 -82.58 -38.24 19.27
CA MET A 1 -81.38 -38.09 20.14
C MET A 1 -80.22 -37.57 19.30
N ARG A 2 -79.73 -36.35 19.62
CA ARG A 2 -78.80 -35.60 18.77
C ARG A 2 -77.40 -35.93 19.20
N GLY A 3 -76.62 -36.58 18.29
CA GLY A 3 -75.13 -36.73 18.46
C GLY A 3 -74.44 -35.54 18.04
N ARG A 4 -73.61 -34.98 18.93
CA ARG A 4 -72.70 -33.84 18.68
C ARG A 4 -71.34 -34.38 18.18
N SER A 5 -70.99 -34.09 16.93
CA SER A 5 -69.65 -34.33 16.41
C SER A 5 -68.70 -33.25 16.91
N VAL A 6 -67.63 -33.61 17.61
CA VAL A 6 -66.56 -32.76 18.02
C VAL A 6 -65.48 -32.79 16.94
N LEU A 7 -65.26 -31.62 16.32
CA LEU A 7 -64.24 -31.42 15.30
C LEU A 7 -62.95 -31.09 16.01
N PHE A 8 -61.91 -31.94 15.93
CA PHE A 8 -60.57 -31.67 16.38
C PHE A 8 -59.80 -30.89 15.26
N ILE A 9 -59.53 -29.63 15.51
CA ILE A 9 -58.62 -28.83 14.67
C ILE A 9 -57.22 -29.09 15.15
N THR A 10 -56.45 -29.86 14.40
CA THR A 10 -55.03 -30.08 14.65
C THR A 10 -54.26 -28.87 14.10
N GLY A 11 -53.82 -27.98 14.99
CA GLY A 11 -52.98 -26.85 14.64
C GLY A 11 -51.57 -27.32 14.24
N MET A 12 -51.23 -27.14 12.98
CA MET A 12 -49.90 -27.39 12.44
C MET A 12 -49.00 -26.20 12.75
N ALA A 13 -48.15 -26.33 13.78
CA ALA A 13 -47.13 -25.32 14.10
C ALA A 13 -46.02 -25.39 13.05
N ILE A 14 -45.98 -24.39 12.16
CA ILE A 14 -44.87 -24.18 11.24
C ILE A 14 -43.70 -23.54 12.04
N ALA A 15 -42.76 -24.36 12.47
CA ALA A 15 -41.49 -23.86 13.02
C ALA A 15 -40.67 -23.23 11.89
N GLY A 16 -40.74 -21.91 11.74
CA GLY A 16 -39.88 -21.14 10.83
C GLY A 16 -38.46 -21.20 11.35
N THR A 17 -37.59 -21.95 10.71
CA THR A 17 -36.14 -21.86 10.92
C THR A 17 -35.63 -20.51 10.37
N VAL A 18 -35.37 -19.58 11.26
CA VAL A 18 -34.65 -18.37 10.92
C VAL A 18 -33.19 -18.79 10.67
N VAL A 19 -32.82 -18.93 9.39
CA VAL A 19 -31.41 -19.07 9.00
C VAL A 19 -30.75 -17.71 9.23
N ALA A 20 -30.07 -17.56 10.35
CA ALA A 20 -29.18 -16.40 10.58
C ALA A 20 -28.06 -16.49 9.54
N SER A 21 -28.15 -15.69 8.48
CA SER A 21 -27.02 -15.47 7.58
C SER A 21 -25.94 -14.74 8.39
N THR A 22 -24.91 -15.47 8.80
CA THR A 22 -23.68 -14.86 9.29
C THR A 22 -23.14 -13.98 8.16
N PRO A 23 -22.84 -12.69 8.40
CA PRO A 23 -22.19 -11.88 7.39
C PRO A 23 -20.89 -12.60 7.02
N ALA A 24 -20.74 -12.97 5.76
CA ALA A 24 -19.48 -13.51 5.25
C ALA A 24 -18.44 -12.43 5.50
N ALA A 25 -17.50 -12.67 6.40
CA ALA A 25 -16.34 -11.81 6.56
C ALA A 25 -15.65 -11.78 5.19
N ALA A 26 -15.52 -10.59 4.60
CA ALA A 26 -14.83 -10.44 3.33
C ALA A 26 -13.40 -10.96 3.51
N GLN A 27 -13.11 -12.11 2.91
CA GLN A 27 -11.75 -12.65 2.91
C GLN A 27 -10.94 -11.90 1.86
N PRO A 28 -9.67 -11.60 2.12
CA PRO A 28 -8.79 -11.05 1.09
C PRO A 28 -8.72 -11.99 -0.11
N LEU A 29 -8.72 -11.45 -1.33
CA LEU A 29 -8.48 -12.22 -2.55
C LEU A 29 -7.05 -12.77 -2.55
N ASP A 30 -6.11 -11.92 -2.15
CA ASP A 30 -4.71 -12.27 -1.96
C ASP A 30 -4.11 -11.45 -0.82
N LYS A 31 -3.07 -11.98 -0.20
CA LYS A 31 -2.27 -11.30 0.83
C LYS A 31 -0.90 -11.94 0.89
N GLY A 32 0.10 -11.13 1.15
CA GLY A 32 1.46 -11.63 1.27
C GLY A 32 2.31 -10.77 2.20
N ARG A 33 3.47 -11.33 2.46
CA ARG A 33 4.57 -10.65 3.13
C ARG A 33 5.85 -10.93 2.36
N VAL A 34 6.56 -9.87 2.00
CA VAL A 34 7.86 -9.93 1.33
C VAL A 34 8.91 -9.33 2.26
N HIS A 35 10.07 -9.94 2.32
CA HIS A 35 11.27 -9.38 2.92
C HIS A 35 12.32 -9.31 1.83
N ASP A 36 12.76 -8.12 1.52
CA ASP A 36 13.82 -7.90 0.54
C ASP A 36 15.04 -7.31 1.24
N VAL A 37 16.19 -7.93 0.99
CA VAL A 37 17.50 -7.48 1.45
C VAL A 37 18.40 -7.43 0.23
N SER A 38 18.83 -6.24 -0.11
CA SER A 38 19.66 -6.01 -1.28
C SER A 38 20.79 -5.04 -0.98
N SER A 39 21.87 -5.13 -1.78
CA SER A 39 23.02 -4.24 -1.71
C SER A 39 23.39 -3.83 -3.12
N ASP A 40 23.56 -2.53 -3.33
CA ASP A 40 23.91 -1.96 -4.62
C ASP A 40 24.93 -0.83 -4.45
N SER A 41 25.55 -0.39 -5.54
CA SER A 41 26.49 0.73 -5.50
C SER A 41 26.23 1.70 -6.64
N PHE A 42 26.43 2.99 -6.37
CA PHE A 42 26.25 4.06 -7.32
C PHE A 42 27.24 5.19 -7.04
N ASP A 43 27.29 6.17 -7.91
CA ASP A 43 28.15 7.35 -7.78
C ASP A 43 27.30 8.59 -7.47
N CYS A 44 27.68 9.33 -6.44
CA CYS A 44 27.14 10.63 -6.08
C CYS A 44 28.18 11.71 -6.39
N ASP A 45 28.14 12.25 -7.61
CA ASP A 45 28.99 13.35 -8.07
C ASP A 45 30.48 13.12 -7.83
N GLY A 46 30.96 11.90 -8.09
CA GLY A 46 32.35 11.48 -7.85
C GLY A 46 32.58 10.86 -6.47
N THR A 47 31.56 10.71 -5.66
CA THR A 47 31.61 9.97 -4.38
C THR A 47 31.02 8.59 -4.57
N PRO A 48 31.79 7.50 -4.50
CA PRO A 48 31.28 6.16 -4.57
C PRO A 48 30.48 5.82 -3.30
N VAL A 49 29.28 5.29 -3.49
CA VAL A 49 28.32 4.99 -2.41
C VAL A 49 27.87 3.54 -2.50
N GLN A 50 27.83 2.85 -1.37
CA GLN A 50 27.13 1.58 -1.21
C GLN A 50 25.77 1.83 -0.57
N SER A 51 24.73 1.21 -1.08
CA SER A 51 23.37 1.23 -0.55
C SER A 51 22.98 -0.17 -0.08
N ASP A 52 22.73 -0.32 1.19
CA ASP A 52 22.25 -1.57 1.80
C ASP A 52 20.81 -1.38 2.26
N VAL A 53 19.90 -2.16 1.65
CA VAL A 53 18.45 -2.08 1.88
C VAL A 53 17.98 -3.30 2.64
N ASP A 54 17.17 -3.09 3.67
CA ASP A 54 16.38 -4.11 4.39
C ASP A 54 14.95 -3.62 4.49
N VAL A 55 14.02 -4.26 3.76
CA VAL A 55 12.64 -3.81 3.66
C VAL A 55 11.64 -4.95 3.83
N TRP A 56 10.59 -4.67 4.59
CA TRP A 56 9.42 -5.53 4.74
C TRP A 56 8.21 -4.89 4.12
N ILE A 57 7.49 -5.67 3.30
CA ILE A 57 6.25 -5.29 2.64
C ILE A 57 5.18 -6.29 3.05
N ASN A 58 4.08 -5.80 3.63
CA ASN A 58 2.86 -6.60 3.85
C ASN A 58 1.78 -6.03 2.96
N PHE A 59 1.13 -6.87 2.15
CA PHE A 59 0.10 -6.43 1.23
C PHE A 59 -1.17 -7.26 1.31
N THR A 60 -2.26 -6.69 0.81
CA THR A 60 -3.56 -7.34 0.67
C THR A 60 -4.32 -6.77 -0.52
N PHE A 61 -5.00 -7.67 -1.25
CA PHE A 61 -6.03 -7.33 -2.23
C PHE A 61 -7.41 -7.70 -1.70
N ASN A 62 -8.37 -6.79 -1.82
CA ASN A 62 -9.75 -7.01 -1.37
C ASN A 62 -10.74 -6.44 -2.38
N LEU A 63 -11.84 -7.14 -2.62
CA LEU A 63 -13.00 -6.54 -3.30
C LEU A 63 -13.76 -5.61 -2.34
N ARG A 64 -14.30 -4.52 -2.87
CA ARG A 64 -15.14 -3.58 -2.13
C ARG A 64 -16.48 -3.40 -2.81
N GLY A 65 -17.54 -3.74 -2.09
CA GLY A 65 -18.90 -3.62 -2.61
C GLY A 65 -19.11 -4.48 -3.86
N SER A 66 -19.60 -3.87 -4.93
CA SER A 66 -19.83 -4.52 -6.24
C SER A 66 -18.73 -4.22 -7.26
N SER A 67 -17.61 -3.61 -6.84
CA SER A 67 -16.47 -3.36 -7.74
C SER A 67 -15.92 -4.67 -8.29
N PRO A 68 -15.71 -4.81 -9.59
CA PRO A 68 -15.00 -5.95 -10.14
C PRO A 68 -13.49 -5.86 -9.90
N PHE A 69 -12.97 -4.67 -9.61
CA PHE A 69 -11.54 -4.41 -9.43
C PHE A 69 -11.14 -4.61 -7.97
N PRO A 70 -10.06 -5.38 -7.70
CA PRO A 70 -9.48 -5.51 -6.37
C PRO A 70 -8.83 -4.20 -5.93
N TYR A 71 -9.00 -3.87 -4.65
CA TYR A 71 -8.33 -2.75 -4.00
C TYR A 71 -7.07 -3.24 -3.31
N TYR A 72 -5.94 -2.64 -3.66
CA TYR A 72 -4.64 -2.89 -3.04
C TYR A 72 -4.45 -2.07 -1.77
N ARG A 73 -3.77 -2.66 -0.83
CA ARG A 73 -3.26 -2.00 0.37
C ARG A 73 -1.94 -2.63 0.75
N GLU A 74 -0.98 -1.79 1.11
CA GLU A 74 0.31 -2.24 1.64
C GLU A 74 0.74 -1.47 2.88
N SER A 75 1.64 -2.10 3.64
CA SER A 75 2.43 -1.47 4.69
C SER A 75 3.88 -1.84 4.45
N VAL A 76 4.71 -0.84 4.22
CA VAL A 76 6.14 -0.97 3.96
C VAL A 76 6.89 -0.36 5.14
N HIS A 77 7.94 -1.03 5.62
CA HIS A 77 8.85 -0.47 6.59
C HIS A 77 10.25 -1.04 6.34
N GLY A 78 11.25 -0.23 6.56
CA GLY A 78 12.61 -0.66 6.30
C GLY A 78 13.64 0.38 6.65
N THR A 79 14.86 0.00 6.31
CA THR A 79 16.05 0.82 6.48
C THR A 79 16.85 0.77 5.19
N ASN A 80 17.39 1.90 4.79
CA ASN A 80 18.41 1.99 3.75
C ASN A 80 19.62 2.69 4.34
N VAL A 81 20.76 2.02 4.33
CA VAL A 81 22.05 2.57 4.80
C VAL A 81 22.89 2.88 3.60
N PHE A 82 23.19 4.16 3.42
CA PHE A 82 24.10 4.65 2.39
C PHE A 82 25.47 4.88 3.02
N THR A 83 26.48 4.16 2.55
CA THR A 83 27.86 4.28 3.02
C THR A 83 28.68 5.04 2.01
N ASN A 84 29.25 6.17 2.39
CA ASN A 84 30.26 6.88 1.61
C ASN A 84 31.57 6.07 1.65
N LEU A 85 31.96 5.49 0.52
CA LEU A 85 33.14 4.60 0.46
C LEU A 85 34.48 5.35 0.59
N ASN A 86 34.49 6.68 0.48
CA ASN A 86 35.70 7.48 0.69
C ASN A 86 35.98 7.74 2.16
N THR A 87 34.93 7.92 2.99
CA THR A 87 35.06 8.27 4.41
C THR A 87 34.70 7.12 5.35
N GLY A 88 33.87 6.15 4.90
CA GLY A 88 33.26 5.14 5.72
C GLY A 88 32.06 5.66 6.53
N GLY A 89 31.71 6.94 6.38
CA GLY A 89 30.54 7.52 7.04
C GLY A 89 29.23 7.01 6.47
N THR A 90 28.17 6.99 7.28
CA THR A 90 26.86 6.47 6.88
C THR A 90 25.76 7.51 6.96
N PHE A 91 24.86 7.50 5.97
CA PHE A 91 23.62 8.25 5.94
C PHE A 91 22.46 7.25 5.91
N THR A 92 21.68 7.16 7.00
CA THR A 92 20.72 6.11 7.20
C THR A 92 19.29 6.65 7.09
N ASN A 93 18.48 6.08 6.18
CA ASN A 93 17.05 6.33 6.09
C ASN A 93 16.26 5.18 6.74
N VAL A 94 15.50 5.50 7.79
CA VAL A 94 14.51 4.60 8.39
C VAL A 94 13.13 5.07 7.97
N PHE A 95 12.38 4.23 7.25
CA PHE A 95 11.10 4.62 6.68
C PHE A 95 9.96 3.68 7.03
N SER A 96 8.76 4.24 7.02
CA SER A 96 7.51 3.49 7.14
C SER A 96 6.44 4.16 6.29
N LEU A 97 5.76 3.37 5.46
CA LEU A 97 4.73 3.83 4.53
C LEU A 97 3.52 2.90 4.60
N ASN A 98 2.32 3.48 4.61
CA ASN A 98 1.08 2.77 4.36
C ASN A 98 0.45 3.37 3.10
N SER A 99 0.26 2.54 2.10
CA SER A 99 -0.35 2.90 0.83
C SER A 99 -1.64 2.12 0.62
N LYS A 100 -2.63 2.74 0.00
CA LYS A 100 -3.89 2.09 -0.32
C LYS A 100 -4.60 2.76 -1.49
N ASP A 101 -5.25 1.93 -2.29
CA ASP A 101 -6.21 2.41 -3.25
C ASP A 101 -7.40 3.04 -2.54
N HIS A 102 -7.72 4.27 -2.94
CA HIS A 102 -8.83 5.04 -2.38
C HIS A 102 -10.06 4.97 -3.28
N VAL A 103 -9.86 5.24 -4.56
CA VAL A 103 -10.89 5.17 -5.61
C VAL A 103 -10.28 4.47 -6.82
N ILE A 104 -11.04 3.55 -7.42
CA ILE A 104 -10.73 2.96 -8.72
C ILE A 104 -11.85 3.39 -9.67
N THR A 105 -11.48 3.99 -10.79
CA THR A 105 -12.40 4.45 -11.85
C THR A 105 -12.15 3.62 -13.09
N ASP A 106 -13.19 2.96 -13.60
CA ASP A 106 -13.15 2.29 -14.90
C ASP A 106 -13.28 3.35 -16.00
N ASN A 107 -12.31 3.41 -16.90
CA ASN A 107 -12.27 4.38 -18.01
C ASN A 107 -13.13 3.91 -19.21
N GLY A 108 -13.54 2.63 -19.21
CA GLY A 108 -14.42 2.06 -20.24
C GLY A 108 -13.69 1.67 -21.54
N ASP A 109 -12.37 1.73 -21.57
CA ASP A 109 -11.52 1.42 -22.72
C ASP A 109 -10.53 0.25 -22.48
N GLY A 110 -10.71 -0.48 -21.37
CA GLY A 110 -9.83 -1.55 -20.93
C GLY A 110 -8.81 -1.09 -19.90
N THR A 111 -8.90 0.17 -19.45
CA THR A 111 -8.03 0.73 -18.43
C THR A 111 -8.82 1.21 -17.21
N ILE A 112 -8.12 1.34 -16.10
CA ILE A 112 -8.62 1.96 -14.85
C ILE A 112 -7.67 3.05 -14.39
N THR A 113 -8.23 4.09 -13.76
CA THR A 113 -7.45 5.07 -12.99
C THR A 113 -7.58 4.77 -11.51
N ILE A 114 -6.46 4.57 -10.83
CA ILE A 114 -6.40 4.33 -9.39
C ILE A 114 -5.92 5.59 -8.68
N LEU A 115 -6.75 6.15 -7.80
CA LEU A 115 -6.34 7.19 -6.86
C LEU A 115 -5.81 6.53 -5.59
N VAL A 116 -4.54 6.74 -5.29
CA VAL A 116 -3.83 6.17 -4.14
C VAL A 116 -3.65 7.21 -3.05
N ILE A 117 -3.79 6.78 -1.80
CA ILE A 117 -3.39 7.54 -0.61
C ILE A 117 -2.20 6.85 0.03
N ALA A 118 -1.06 7.52 0.09
CA ALA A 118 0.14 7.08 0.78
C ALA A 118 0.37 7.95 2.03
N THR A 119 0.59 7.30 3.17
CA THR A 119 0.81 7.97 4.47
C THR A 119 2.02 7.35 5.14
N GLY A 120 2.95 8.16 5.57
CA GLY A 120 4.18 7.69 6.22
C GLY A 120 5.29 8.70 6.09
N GLY A 121 6.53 8.21 5.98
CA GLY A 121 7.69 9.07 5.74
C GLY A 121 9.00 8.40 6.12
N GLY A 122 10.09 9.13 5.90
CA GLY A 122 11.45 8.76 6.21
C GLY A 122 12.05 9.63 7.32
N ARG A 123 12.94 9.03 8.07
CA ARG A 123 13.83 9.71 9.04
C ARG A 123 15.25 9.41 8.64
N TYR A 124 16.02 10.47 8.48
CA TYR A 124 17.41 10.36 8.04
C TYR A 124 18.36 10.70 9.18
N TYR A 125 19.36 9.88 9.34
CA TYR A 125 20.34 9.97 10.39
C TYR A 125 21.73 10.09 9.79
N ASP A 126 22.56 10.95 10.38
CA ASP A 126 23.98 11.09 10.01
C ASP A 126 24.82 9.92 10.57
N THR A 127 26.14 10.00 10.32
CA THR A 127 27.11 9.01 10.78
C THR A 127 27.13 8.81 12.31
N ASP A 128 26.81 9.86 13.06
CA ASP A 128 26.76 9.81 14.54
C ASP A 128 25.41 9.30 15.06
N GLY A 129 24.46 8.97 14.17
CA GLY A 129 23.11 8.54 14.52
C GLY A 129 22.20 9.69 14.94
N LYS A 130 22.55 10.93 14.64
CA LYS A 130 21.70 12.09 14.89
C LYS A 130 20.67 12.25 13.77
N LEU A 131 19.40 12.47 14.15
CA LEU A 131 18.33 12.77 13.20
C LEU A 131 18.61 14.13 12.52
N VAL A 132 18.77 14.13 11.20
CA VAL A 132 19.07 15.32 10.39
C VAL A 132 17.92 15.73 9.48
N LEU A 133 17.14 14.79 8.92
CA LEU A 133 15.96 15.09 8.10
C LEU A 133 14.79 14.21 8.52
N ASN A 134 13.55 14.73 8.37
CA ASN A 134 12.34 14.00 8.74
C ASN A 134 11.16 14.42 7.85
N ASP A 135 10.57 13.45 7.15
CA ASP A 135 9.50 13.67 6.16
C ASP A 135 8.22 12.87 6.46
N PRO A 136 7.54 13.11 7.59
CA PRO A 136 6.22 12.53 7.81
C PRO A 136 5.19 13.25 6.96
N GLY A 137 4.28 12.50 6.33
CA GLY A 137 3.23 13.14 5.55
C GLY A 137 2.22 12.19 4.94
N GLN A 138 1.32 12.78 4.16
CA GLN A 138 0.37 12.06 3.32
C GLN A 138 0.38 12.68 1.94
N THR A 139 0.60 11.86 0.93
CA THR A 139 0.54 12.21 -0.49
C THR A 139 -0.65 11.51 -1.14
N ARG A 140 -1.21 12.11 -2.17
CA ARG A 140 -2.15 11.45 -3.06
C ARG A 140 -1.63 11.52 -4.48
N PHE A 141 -1.70 10.40 -5.16
CA PHE A 141 -1.31 10.29 -6.56
C PHE A 141 -2.29 9.40 -7.31
N SER A 142 -2.31 9.50 -8.62
CA SER A 142 -3.04 8.59 -9.49
C SER A 142 -2.08 7.87 -10.42
N ILE A 143 -2.46 6.66 -10.81
CA ILE A 143 -1.84 5.84 -11.84
C ILE A 143 -2.93 5.25 -12.71
N ASP A 144 -2.62 5.01 -13.99
CA ASP A 144 -3.50 4.30 -14.89
C ASP A 144 -2.95 2.89 -15.13
N ILE A 145 -3.86 1.91 -15.13
CA ILE A 145 -3.57 0.48 -15.27
C ILE A 145 -4.38 -0.08 -16.42
N ASP A 146 -3.73 -0.82 -17.31
CA ASP A 146 -4.39 -1.73 -18.24
C ASP A 146 -4.63 -3.06 -17.51
N TYR A 147 -5.91 -3.42 -17.33
CA TYR A 147 -6.29 -4.66 -16.64
C TYR A 147 -6.41 -5.86 -17.59
N ASN A 148 -5.89 -5.76 -18.82
CA ASN A 148 -5.83 -6.82 -19.82
C ASN A 148 -7.14 -7.60 -20.06
N GLY A 149 -8.30 -6.97 -19.78
CA GLY A 149 -9.62 -7.58 -19.91
C GLY A 149 -9.99 -8.52 -18.76
N THR A 150 -9.20 -8.60 -17.70
CA THR A 150 -9.39 -9.45 -16.50
C THR A 150 -9.58 -8.62 -15.23
N PRO A 151 -10.68 -7.87 -15.07
CA PRO A 151 -10.85 -6.86 -14.03
C PRO A 151 -10.74 -7.39 -12.58
N SER A 152 -10.85 -8.70 -12.37
CA SER A 152 -10.75 -9.30 -11.04
C SER A 152 -9.41 -9.98 -10.74
N ASP A 153 -8.49 -10.01 -11.71
CA ASP A 153 -7.18 -10.64 -11.57
C ASP A 153 -6.06 -9.59 -11.69
N PRO A 154 -5.55 -9.07 -10.56
CA PRO A 154 -4.50 -8.05 -10.61
C PRO A 154 -3.12 -8.61 -10.97
N ALA A 155 -2.98 -9.92 -11.21
CA ALA A 155 -1.68 -10.53 -11.49
C ALA A 155 -1.18 -10.24 -12.92
N ASP A 156 -2.07 -9.88 -13.84
CA ASP A 156 -1.74 -9.51 -15.23
C ASP A 156 -1.92 -8.01 -15.52
N ASP A 157 -2.23 -7.21 -14.49
CA ASP A 157 -2.33 -5.76 -14.58
C ASP A 157 -0.98 -5.14 -15.00
N VAL A 158 -1.04 -4.15 -15.89
CA VAL A 158 0.13 -3.43 -16.37
C VAL A 158 -0.04 -1.93 -16.16
N GLU A 159 0.89 -1.32 -15.44
CA GLU A 159 0.92 0.14 -15.30
C GLU A 159 1.19 0.80 -16.66
N ILE A 160 0.38 1.80 -16.99
CA ILE A 160 0.57 2.59 -18.21
C ILE A 160 1.76 3.54 -17.98
N PRO A 161 2.81 3.48 -18.84
CA PRO A 161 3.96 4.35 -18.69
C PRO A 161 3.59 5.84 -18.63
N ASP A 162 4.28 6.59 -17.79
CA ASP A 162 4.10 8.05 -17.60
C ASP A 162 2.71 8.46 -17.09
N SER A 163 1.89 7.54 -16.61
CA SER A 163 0.54 7.83 -16.08
C SER A 163 0.57 8.37 -14.65
N PHE A 164 1.69 8.23 -13.94
CA PHE A 164 1.82 8.70 -12.56
C PHE A 164 1.64 10.21 -12.45
N GLN A 165 0.70 10.65 -11.60
CA GLN A 165 0.42 12.06 -11.36
C GLN A 165 0.25 12.34 -9.86
N ILE A 166 0.95 13.33 -9.32
CA ILE A 166 0.68 13.85 -7.98
C ILE A 166 -0.62 14.65 -8.00
N VAL A 167 -1.63 14.13 -7.31
CA VAL A 167 -2.95 14.79 -7.16
C VAL A 167 -2.94 15.75 -5.97
N ARG A 168 -2.15 15.43 -4.95
CA ARG A 168 -1.94 16.29 -3.78
C ARG A 168 -0.56 16.01 -3.20
N ASP A 169 0.22 17.07 -3.09
CA ASP A 169 1.54 17.04 -2.43
C ASP A 169 1.44 16.62 -0.96
N SER A 170 2.58 16.23 -0.39
CA SER A 170 2.66 15.87 1.01
C SER A 170 2.13 16.98 1.92
N THR A 171 1.28 16.60 2.86
CA THR A 171 0.69 17.53 3.84
C THR A 171 1.50 17.65 5.13
N GLY A 172 2.61 16.91 5.24
CA GLY A 172 3.45 16.88 6.42
C GLY A 172 4.66 17.79 6.33
N ARG A 173 5.54 17.64 7.31
CA ARG A 173 6.90 18.18 7.25
C ARG A 173 7.63 17.48 6.11
N ASN A 174 8.39 18.21 5.35
CA ASN A 174 9.14 17.71 4.20
C ASN A 174 10.52 18.38 4.17
N ASP A 175 11.45 17.83 4.95
CA ASP A 175 12.80 18.38 5.07
C ASP A 175 13.66 18.10 3.84
N THR A 176 13.28 17.08 3.02
CA THR A 176 14.00 16.75 1.78
C THR A 176 13.55 17.58 0.58
N ALA A 177 12.47 18.37 0.71
CA ALA A 177 11.96 19.16 -0.40
C ALA A 177 13.00 20.18 -0.91
N GLY A 178 13.32 20.04 -2.21
CA GLY A 178 14.29 20.93 -2.87
C GLY A 178 15.76 20.70 -2.47
N ARG A 179 16.05 19.66 -1.70
CA ARG A 179 17.42 19.23 -1.40
C ARG A 179 17.93 18.28 -2.49
N ASP A 180 19.23 18.23 -2.63
CA ASP A 180 19.90 17.25 -3.48
C ASP A 180 20.41 16.09 -2.61
N PHE A 181 20.02 14.86 -2.95
CA PHE A 181 20.34 13.67 -2.17
C PHE A 181 21.86 13.43 -2.07
N CYS A 182 22.60 13.61 -3.18
CA CYS A 182 24.03 13.40 -3.19
C CYS A 182 24.76 14.44 -2.35
N ALA A 183 24.33 15.72 -2.42
CA ALA A 183 24.86 16.77 -1.57
C ALA A 183 24.62 16.49 -0.08
N ASP A 184 23.40 16.05 0.28
CA ASP A 184 23.06 15.65 1.65
C ASP A 184 23.90 14.47 2.14
N LEU A 185 24.07 13.44 1.30
CA LEU A 185 24.87 12.27 1.63
C LEU A 185 26.32 12.69 1.93
N VAL A 186 26.94 13.51 1.07
CA VAL A 186 28.29 14.00 1.29
C VAL A 186 28.38 14.85 2.56
N GLU A 187 27.40 15.76 2.79
CA GLU A 187 27.35 16.60 3.99
C GLU A 187 27.30 15.78 5.29
N PHE A 188 26.42 14.77 5.33
CA PHE A 188 26.13 14.01 6.55
C PHE A 188 27.03 12.79 6.77
N THR A 189 27.94 12.49 5.82
CA THR A 189 28.93 11.39 5.92
C THR A 189 30.38 11.86 5.95
N SER A 190 30.60 13.16 6.11
CA SER A 190 31.93 13.76 6.15
C SER A 190 32.60 13.64 7.50
#